data_65012178815b8efac1b3fd16545f27f7
#
_entry.id   65012178815b8efac1b3fd16545f27f7
#
_cell.length_a   1.000
_cell.length_b   1.000
_cell.length_c   1.000
_cell.angle_alpha   90.00
_cell.angle_beta   90.00
_cell.angle_gamma   90.00
#
_symmetry.space_group_name_H-M   'P 1'
#
loop_
_entity.id
_entity.type
_entity.pdbx_description
1 polymer ?
#
loop_
_entity_poly.entity_id
_entity_poly.type
_entity_poly.pdbx_seq_one_letter_code
_entity_poly.pdbx_strand_id
1 'polypeptide(L)'
;MSKSFLKKALLGGAVAAGAAVWAIAPRSFSDKRRHYVPAVPDVWYAHRGLHDAGSGLTAQYANESGEYVALARRMAMKAGYGSPDTPGVIAPENSLAAFAAACEAGYGIELDLQMTRDGEVVVVHDGDLMRVAGDPRRIADLTYDELTRIPLFPTDAPGACKAAPLPLALEEPPLVTTPDNAPEGYYQHVPLFSD
;
A
#
# COMPACT_ATOMS: atom_id res chain seq x y z
N MET A 1 -62.66 -3.51 -9.64
CA MET A 1 -61.61 -2.49 -9.81
C MET A 1 -61.78 -1.79 -11.14
N SER A 2 -61.80 -0.46 -11.15
CA SER A 2 -61.97 0.31 -12.40
C SER A 2 -60.73 0.13 -13.30
N LYS A 3 -60.94 0.00 -14.63
CA LYS A 3 -59.87 -0.06 -15.65
C LYS A 3 -58.91 1.14 -15.53
N SER A 4 -59.40 2.28 -15.06
CA SER A 4 -58.62 3.49 -14.83
C SER A 4 -57.66 3.32 -13.64
N PHE A 5 -58.06 2.66 -12.55
CA PHE A 5 -57.21 2.40 -11.41
C PHE A 5 -56.06 1.45 -11.77
N LEU A 6 -56.34 0.39 -12.51
CA LEU A 6 -55.33 -0.57 -12.95
C LEU A 6 -54.26 0.08 -13.83
N LYS A 7 -54.68 0.98 -14.77
CA LYS A 7 -53.73 1.72 -15.61
C LYS A 7 -52.82 2.65 -14.80
N LYS A 8 -53.37 3.34 -13.80
CA LYS A 8 -52.58 4.23 -12.91
C LYS A 8 -51.60 3.44 -12.05
N ALA A 9 -52.01 2.28 -11.53
CA ALA A 9 -51.13 1.40 -10.74
C ALA A 9 -49.99 0.82 -11.60
N LEU A 10 -50.24 0.39 -12.81
CA LEU A 10 -49.25 -0.10 -13.76
C LEU A 10 -48.25 1.00 -14.15
N LEU A 11 -48.75 2.23 -14.43
CA LEU A 11 -47.87 3.36 -14.75
C LEU A 11 -46.99 3.75 -13.57
N GLY A 12 -47.53 3.81 -12.34
CA GLY A 12 -46.78 4.08 -11.12
C GLY A 12 -45.69 3.02 -10.85
N GLY A 13 -46.03 1.74 -11.06
CA GLY A 13 -45.07 0.64 -10.93
C GLY A 13 -43.93 0.72 -11.96
N ALA A 14 -44.24 1.06 -13.21
CA ALA A 14 -43.24 1.22 -14.26
C ALA A 14 -42.30 2.40 -14.00
N VAL A 15 -42.81 3.53 -13.49
CA VAL A 15 -42.02 4.70 -13.10
C VAL A 15 -41.10 4.35 -11.93
N ALA A 16 -41.62 3.67 -10.90
CA ALA A 16 -40.80 3.26 -9.74
C ALA A 16 -39.70 2.26 -10.14
N ALA A 17 -40.02 1.28 -10.99
CA ALA A 17 -39.02 0.34 -11.53
C ALA A 17 -37.95 1.07 -12.37
N GLY A 18 -38.35 2.01 -13.23
CA GLY A 18 -37.43 2.81 -14.02
C GLY A 18 -36.50 3.65 -13.15
N ALA A 19 -37.00 4.28 -12.08
CA ALA A 19 -36.22 5.04 -11.14
C ALA A 19 -35.23 4.15 -10.36
N ALA A 20 -35.67 2.95 -9.96
CA ALA A 20 -34.77 1.99 -9.28
C ALA A 20 -33.64 1.53 -10.22
N VAL A 21 -33.96 1.14 -11.46
CA VAL A 21 -32.94 0.78 -12.47
C VAL A 21 -32.00 1.95 -12.71
N TRP A 22 -32.51 3.18 -12.85
CA TRP A 22 -31.66 4.35 -13.02
C TRP A 22 -30.73 4.59 -11.84
N ALA A 23 -31.17 4.33 -10.59
CA ALA A 23 -30.36 4.53 -9.38
C ALA A 23 -29.23 3.51 -9.24
N ILE A 24 -29.47 2.25 -9.69
CA ILE A 24 -28.51 1.14 -9.53
C ILE A 24 -27.74 0.80 -10.81
N ALA A 25 -28.19 1.29 -11.96
CA ALA A 25 -27.50 1.01 -13.23
C ALA A 25 -26.10 1.65 -13.24
N PRO A 26 -25.09 0.92 -13.72
CA PRO A 26 -23.76 1.50 -13.90
C PRO A 26 -23.84 2.74 -14.79
N ARG A 27 -23.35 3.87 -14.31
CA ARG A 27 -23.31 5.08 -15.11
C ARG A 27 -22.06 5.06 -15.97
N SER A 28 -22.23 5.08 -17.29
CA SER A 28 -21.13 5.37 -18.18
C SER A 28 -20.66 6.80 -17.93
N PHE A 29 -19.43 6.96 -17.50
CA PHE A 29 -18.81 8.28 -17.38
C PHE A 29 -18.49 8.76 -18.81
N SER A 30 -18.93 9.98 -19.15
CA SER A 30 -18.61 10.57 -20.43
C SER A 30 -17.17 11.09 -20.39
N ASP A 31 -16.39 10.82 -21.42
CA ASP A 31 -15.00 11.31 -21.63
C ASP A 31 -14.89 12.84 -21.61
N LYS A 32 -16.02 13.54 -21.56
CA LYS A 32 -16.08 15.01 -21.45
C LYS A 32 -15.88 15.55 -20.04
N ARG A 33 -15.78 14.69 -19.01
CA ARG A 33 -15.47 15.13 -17.67
C ARG A 33 -13.98 15.49 -17.59
N ARG A 34 -13.67 16.74 -17.28
CA ARG A 34 -12.32 17.32 -17.29
C ARG A 34 -11.28 16.62 -16.39
N HIS A 35 -11.72 15.75 -15.50
CA HIS A 35 -10.86 15.04 -14.54
C HIS A 35 -10.98 13.51 -14.63
N TYR A 36 -11.58 13.02 -15.71
CA TYR A 36 -11.64 11.59 -15.96
C TYR A 36 -10.35 11.12 -16.62
N VAL A 37 -9.64 10.24 -15.95
CA VAL A 37 -8.54 9.48 -16.57
C VAL A 37 -9.15 8.27 -17.25
N PRO A 38 -9.19 8.21 -18.58
CA PRO A 38 -9.98 7.21 -19.31
C PRO A 38 -9.41 5.80 -19.26
N ALA A 39 -8.14 5.67 -18.91
CA ALA A 39 -7.48 4.37 -18.80
C ALA A 39 -6.47 4.38 -17.66
N VAL A 40 -6.43 3.30 -16.92
CA VAL A 40 -5.30 2.98 -16.04
C VAL A 40 -4.12 2.63 -16.95
N PRO A 41 -2.92 3.17 -16.73
CA PRO A 41 -1.75 2.82 -17.52
C PRO A 41 -1.56 1.30 -17.61
N ASP A 42 -1.22 0.81 -18.80
CA ASP A 42 -0.89 -0.61 -19.02
C ASP A 42 0.55 -0.87 -18.56
N VAL A 43 0.72 -0.93 -17.24
CA VAL A 43 1.98 -1.21 -16.56
C VAL A 43 1.74 -2.27 -15.48
N TRP A 44 2.79 -2.95 -15.08
CA TRP A 44 2.75 -3.80 -13.90
C TRP A 44 2.52 -2.95 -12.65
N TYR A 45 1.70 -3.44 -11.74
CA TYR A 45 1.45 -2.79 -10.45
C TYR A 45 2.09 -3.60 -9.33
N ALA A 46 2.90 -2.94 -8.52
CA ALA A 46 3.47 -3.52 -7.33
C ALA A 46 2.44 -3.47 -6.20
N HIS A 47 1.95 -4.64 -5.79
CA HIS A 47 1.02 -4.82 -4.68
C HIS A 47 1.69 -4.39 -3.38
N ARG A 48 1.17 -3.35 -2.74
CA ARG A 48 1.76 -2.66 -1.56
C ARG A 48 3.16 -2.11 -1.78
N GLY A 49 3.48 -1.73 -3.01
CA GLY A 49 4.83 -1.36 -3.43
C GLY A 49 5.71 -2.56 -3.77
N LEU A 50 6.92 -2.29 -4.24
CA LEU A 50 7.94 -3.33 -4.53
C LEU A 50 8.75 -3.58 -3.25
N HIS A 51 8.26 -4.45 -2.37
CA HIS A 51 8.79 -4.69 -1.02
C HIS A 51 9.81 -5.82 -0.98
N ASP A 52 10.82 -5.72 -0.09
CA ASP A 52 11.94 -6.67 0.03
C ASP A 52 11.76 -7.69 1.18
N ALA A 53 10.56 -7.83 1.68
CA ALA A 53 10.18 -8.82 2.68
C ALA A 53 8.89 -9.52 2.28
N GLY A 54 8.60 -10.66 2.91
CA GLY A 54 7.27 -11.26 2.86
C GLY A 54 6.21 -10.36 3.49
N SER A 55 4.96 -10.71 3.33
CA SER A 55 3.82 -9.93 3.81
C SER A 55 3.64 -9.91 5.33
N GLY A 56 4.66 -10.28 6.13
CA GLY A 56 4.58 -10.24 7.60
C GLY A 56 5.81 -10.81 8.29
N LEU A 57 5.89 -10.61 9.60
CA LEU A 57 7.04 -10.94 10.44
C LEU A 57 7.30 -12.45 10.60
N THR A 58 6.32 -13.30 10.40
CA THR A 58 6.45 -14.74 10.62
C THR A 58 6.74 -15.48 9.32
N ALA A 59 7.37 -16.65 9.43
CA ALA A 59 7.76 -17.49 8.30
C ALA A 59 6.60 -17.87 7.36
N GLN A 60 5.36 -17.90 7.84
CA GLN A 60 4.19 -18.15 7.00
C GLN A 60 3.93 -17.08 5.93
N TYR A 61 4.47 -15.87 6.13
CA TYR A 61 4.36 -14.75 5.21
C TYR A 61 5.62 -14.54 4.36
N ALA A 62 6.67 -15.33 4.58
CA ALA A 62 7.94 -15.26 3.82
C ALA A 62 7.83 -16.13 2.54
N ASN A 63 6.95 -15.74 1.63
CA ASN A 63 6.58 -16.51 0.45
C ASN A 63 7.09 -15.92 -0.88
N GLU A 64 7.79 -14.78 -0.85
CA GLU A 64 8.38 -14.19 -2.04
C GLU A 64 9.62 -14.96 -2.49
N SER A 65 9.84 -14.99 -3.82
CA SER A 65 11.05 -15.58 -4.36
C SER A 65 12.28 -14.74 -4.03
N GLY A 66 13.44 -15.38 -3.91
CA GLY A 66 14.70 -14.69 -3.69
C GLY A 66 15.03 -13.65 -4.78
N GLU A 67 14.64 -13.92 -6.02
CA GLU A 67 14.81 -12.99 -7.15
C GLU A 67 13.95 -11.74 -7.00
N TYR A 68 12.70 -11.90 -6.56
CA TYR A 68 11.81 -10.77 -6.28
C TYR A 68 12.36 -9.88 -5.16
N VAL A 69 12.73 -10.49 -4.03
CA VAL A 69 13.32 -9.78 -2.88
C VAL A 69 14.60 -9.04 -3.30
N ALA A 70 15.45 -9.69 -4.10
CA ALA A 70 16.66 -9.09 -4.62
C ALA A 70 16.40 -7.88 -5.53
N LEU A 71 15.39 -7.97 -6.41
CA LEU A 71 14.97 -6.87 -7.26
C LEU A 71 14.46 -5.70 -6.41
N ALA A 72 13.54 -5.97 -5.48
CA ALA A 72 12.96 -4.96 -4.62
C ALA A 72 14.03 -4.20 -3.82
N ARG A 73 14.93 -4.94 -3.18
CA ARG A 73 16.03 -4.38 -2.41
C ARG A 73 16.97 -3.52 -3.26
N ARG A 74 17.35 -3.99 -4.44
CA ARG A 74 18.18 -3.23 -5.39
C ARG A 74 17.50 -1.93 -5.83
N MET A 75 16.19 -1.96 -6.13
CA MET A 75 15.47 -0.77 -6.54
C MET A 75 15.28 0.22 -5.38
N ALA A 76 15.04 -0.26 -4.17
CA ALA A 76 14.98 0.58 -2.98
C ALA A 76 16.32 1.30 -2.73
N MET A 77 17.43 0.58 -2.81
CA MET A 77 18.77 1.18 -2.69
C MET A 77 19.06 2.20 -3.80
N LYS A 78 18.66 1.91 -5.04
CA LYS A 78 18.77 2.85 -6.15
C LYS A 78 17.95 4.13 -5.91
N ALA A 79 16.80 4.01 -5.26
CA ALA A 79 15.97 5.13 -4.83
C ALA A 79 16.49 5.87 -3.57
N GLY A 80 17.63 5.44 -3.00
CA GLY A 80 18.26 6.09 -1.86
C GLY A 80 17.89 5.51 -0.48
N TYR A 81 17.26 4.33 -0.44
CA TYR A 81 16.89 3.67 0.82
C TYR A 81 17.84 2.53 1.17
N GLY A 82 18.51 2.66 2.31
CA GLY A 82 19.44 1.64 2.81
C GLY A 82 20.72 1.49 1.99
N SER A 83 21.46 0.42 2.28
CA SER A 83 22.73 0.05 1.64
C SER A 83 22.85 -1.47 1.56
N PRO A 84 23.88 -2.02 0.86
CA PRO A 84 24.15 -3.46 0.87
C PRO A 84 24.34 -4.05 2.27
N ASP A 85 24.86 -3.24 3.20
CA ASP A 85 25.15 -3.64 4.57
C ASP A 85 23.98 -3.38 5.54
N THR A 86 22.87 -2.79 5.06
CA THR A 86 21.69 -2.55 5.90
C THR A 86 21.09 -3.89 6.36
N PRO A 87 21.06 -4.16 7.66
CA PRO A 87 20.48 -5.39 8.18
C PRO A 87 18.95 -5.36 8.05
N GLY A 88 18.37 -6.53 7.82
CA GLY A 88 16.91 -6.68 7.78
C GLY A 88 16.26 -6.10 6.52
N VAL A 89 15.04 -5.64 6.67
CA VAL A 89 14.17 -5.14 5.59
C VAL A 89 14.49 -3.67 5.31
N ILE A 90 14.67 -3.33 4.04
CA ILE A 90 14.88 -1.94 3.59
C ILE A 90 13.54 -1.31 3.15
N ALA A 91 12.74 -2.07 2.44
CA ALA A 91 11.49 -1.62 1.82
C ALA A 91 10.32 -2.52 2.27
N PRO A 92 9.80 -2.36 3.50
CA PRO A 92 8.61 -3.09 3.92
C PRO A 92 7.40 -2.73 3.07
N GLU A 93 6.39 -3.62 3.01
CA GLU A 93 5.13 -3.33 2.33
C GLU A 93 4.51 -2.00 2.80
N ASN A 94 3.81 -1.30 1.91
CA ASN A 94 3.14 -0.03 2.20
C ASN A 94 4.07 1.05 2.82
N SER A 95 5.35 1.04 2.48
CA SER A 95 6.32 2.05 2.91
C SER A 95 6.78 2.94 1.77
N LEU A 96 7.28 4.14 2.09
CA LEU A 96 7.86 5.04 1.09
C LEU A 96 9.00 4.38 0.31
N ALA A 97 9.82 3.56 0.97
CA ALA A 97 10.90 2.83 0.33
C ALA A 97 10.38 1.81 -0.71
N ALA A 98 9.29 1.08 -0.41
CA ALA A 98 8.68 0.14 -1.35
C ALA A 98 8.03 0.86 -2.54
N PHE A 99 7.45 2.04 -2.32
CA PHE A 99 6.89 2.86 -3.39
C PHE A 99 7.99 3.45 -4.28
N ALA A 100 9.05 3.97 -3.70
CA ALA A 100 10.20 4.45 -4.44
C ALA A 100 10.85 3.32 -5.26
N ALA A 101 10.98 2.12 -4.70
CA ALA A 101 11.47 0.94 -5.41
C ALA A 101 10.58 0.56 -6.60
N ALA A 102 9.25 0.64 -6.46
CA ALA A 102 8.31 0.40 -7.55
C ALA A 102 8.48 1.44 -8.67
N CYS A 103 8.60 2.73 -8.33
CA CYS A 103 8.86 3.79 -9.28
C CYS A 103 10.17 3.59 -10.05
N GLU A 104 11.26 3.22 -9.36
CA GLU A 104 12.55 2.92 -9.97
C GLU A 104 12.50 1.72 -10.92
N ALA A 105 11.62 0.75 -10.65
CA ALA A 105 11.38 -0.38 -11.52
C ALA A 105 10.43 -0.07 -12.70
N GLY A 106 9.82 1.12 -12.72
CA GLY A 106 8.83 1.52 -13.74
C GLY A 106 7.46 0.90 -13.54
N TYR A 107 7.12 0.50 -12.30
CA TYR A 107 5.82 -0.08 -11.94
C TYR A 107 4.87 0.98 -11.40
N GLY A 108 3.57 0.75 -11.58
CA GLY A 108 2.55 1.43 -10.82
C GLY A 108 2.53 0.93 -9.38
N ILE A 109 1.92 1.71 -8.49
CA ILE A 109 1.78 1.37 -7.06
C ILE A 109 0.32 1.02 -6.79
N GLU A 110 0.10 -0.07 -6.07
CA GLU A 110 -1.12 -0.36 -5.35
C GLU A 110 -0.83 -0.20 -3.87
N LEU A 111 -1.76 0.35 -3.10
CA LEU A 111 -1.60 0.67 -1.68
C LEU A 111 -2.93 0.57 -0.92
N ASP A 112 -2.84 0.40 0.39
CA ASP A 112 -3.98 0.26 1.30
C ASP A 112 -4.10 1.48 2.23
N LEU A 113 -5.31 1.93 2.52
CA LEU A 113 -5.55 3.11 3.34
C LEU A 113 -6.31 2.77 4.63
N GLN A 114 -5.85 3.37 5.73
CA GLN A 114 -6.52 3.37 7.03
C GLN A 114 -6.61 4.81 7.56
N MET A 115 -7.35 5.00 8.65
CA MET A 115 -7.48 6.30 9.31
C MET A 115 -7.07 6.18 10.77
N THR A 116 -6.24 7.11 11.23
CA THR A 116 -5.80 7.23 12.62
C THR A 116 -6.87 7.85 13.51
N ARG A 117 -6.65 7.80 14.84
CA ARG A 117 -7.53 8.43 15.83
C ARG A 117 -7.67 9.95 15.65
N ASP A 118 -6.61 10.61 15.22
CA ASP A 118 -6.57 12.05 14.97
C ASP A 118 -7.01 12.45 13.57
N GLY A 119 -7.47 11.47 12.74
CA GLY A 119 -8.10 11.70 11.44
C GLY A 119 -7.13 11.78 10.28
N GLU A 120 -5.87 11.40 10.46
CA GLU A 120 -4.88 11.32 9.39
C GLU A 120 -5.12 10.05 8.53
N VAL A 121 -4.95 10.18 7.22
CA VAL A 121 -5.01 9.05 6.28
C VAL A 121 -3.61 8.48 6.13
N VAL A 122 -3.46 7.21 6.51
CA VAL A 122 -2.18 6.50 6.51
C VAL A 122 -2.22 5.30 5.58
N VAL A 123 -1.03 4.85 5.15
CA VAL A 123 -0.90 3.75 4.20
C VAL A 123 -0.49 2.49 4.93
N VAL A 124 -1.45 1.60 5.16
CA VAL A 124 -1.24 0.31 5.82
C VAL A 124 -2.43 -0.62 5.55
N HIS A 125 -2.17 -1.91 5.38
CA HIS A 125 -3.21 -2.87 5.02
C HIS A 125 -4.14 -3.21 6.19
N ASP A 126 -3.58 -3.68 7.31
CA ASP A 126 -4.38 -4.21 8.41
C ASP A 126 -4.91 -3.10 9.32
N GLY A 127 -5.99 -3.39 10.03
CA GLY A 127 -6.54 -2.48 11.05
C GLY A 127 -5.69 -2.39 12.33
N ASP A 128 -4.61 -3.21 12.44
CA ASP A 128 -3.60 -3.19 13.50
C ASP A 128 -2.20 -3.46 12.90
N LEU A 129 -1.16 -3.37 13.73
CA LEU A 129 0.22 -3.55 13.29
C LEU A 129 0.83 -4.92 13.66
N MET A 130 0.02 -5.87 14.12
CA MET A 130 0.55 -7.15 14.63
C MET A 130 1.36 -7.90 13.58
N ARG A 131 0.91 -7.93 12.32
CA ARG A 131 1.54 -8.69 11.25
C ARG A 131 2.85 -8.06 10.77
N VAL A 132 2.94 -6.75 10.73
CA VAL A 132 4.07 -6.01 10.13
C VAL A 132 5.01 -5.36 11.14
N ALA A 133 4.59 -5.22 12.40
CA ALA A 133 5.40 -4.60 13.45
C ALA A 133 5.39 -5.38 14.79
N GLY A 134 4.55 -6.41 14.91
CA GLY A 134 4.37 -7.14 16.18
C GLY A 134 3.59 -6.36 17.24
N ASP A 135 2.94 -5.27 16.87
CA ASP A 135 2.17 -4.40 17.75
C ASP A 135 0.67 -4.66 17.57
N PRO A 136 -0.05 -5.09 18.61
CA PRO A 136 -1.48 -5.42 18.51
C PRO A 136 -2.40 -4.20 18.55
N ARG A 137 -1.89 -2.98 18.71
CA ARG A 137 -2.70 -1.77 18.76
C ARG A 137 -3.33 -1.49 17.41
N ARG A 138 -4.58 -1.03 17.45
CA ARG A 138 -5.33 -0.71 16.23
C ARG A 138 -4.93 0.68 15.72
N ILE A 139 -4.86 0.81 14.40
CA ILE A 139 -4.57 2.09 13.73
C ILE A 139 -5.55 3.19 14.19
N ALA A 140 -6.85 2.87 14.27
CA ALA A 140 -7.88 3.81 14.69
C ALA A 140 -7.78 4.26 16.18
N ASP A 141 -6.96 3.61 16.98
CA ASP A 141 -6.73 3.95 18.38
C ASP A 141 -5.44 4.75 18.61
N LEU A 142 -4.61 4.93 17.57
CA LEU A 142 -3.33 5.63 17.58
C LEU A 142 -3.40 6.97 16.85
N THR A 143 -2.68 7.96 17.34
CA THR A 143 -2.37 9.18 16.57
C THR A 143 -1.27 8.88 15.55
N TYR A 144 -1.13 9.75 14.54
CA TYR A 144 -0.03 9.61 13.59
C TYR A 144 1.34 9.72 14.27
N ASP A 145 1.52 10.64 15.23
CA ASP A 145 2.76 10.74 16.00
C ASP A 145 3.11 9.46 16.78
N GLU A 146 2.10 8.75 17.30
CA GLU A 146 2.31 7.43 17.92
C GLU A 146 2.70 6.37 16.89
N LEU A 147 2.13 6.40 15.68
CA LEU A 147 2.46 5.47 14.59
C LEU A 147 3.90 5.64 14.08
N THR A 148 4.39 6.87 13.95
CA THR A 148 5.76 7.12 13.46
C THR A 148 6.86 6.55 14.36
N ARG A 149 6.52 6.18 15.60
CA ARG A 149 7.44 5.57 16.58
C ARG A 149 7.47 4.06 16.53
N ILE A 150 6.65 3.45 15.67
CA ILE A 150 6.56 2.00 15.54
C ILE A 150 7.27 1.57 14.26
N PRO A 151 8.44 0.91 14.37
CA PRO A 151 9.16 0.44 13.19
C PRO A 151 8.40 -0.70 12.50
N LEU A 152 8.28 -0.61 11.18
CA LEU A 152 7.82 -1.71 10.35
C LEU A 152 8.95 -2.75 10.21
N PHE A 153 8.61 -4.03 10.30
CA PHE A 153 9.55 -5.15 10.19
C PHE A 153 10.81 -4.98 11.08
N PRO A 154 10.66 -4.75 12.38
CA PRO A 154 11.79 -4.57 13.28
C PRO A 154 12.68 -5.82 13.27
N THR A 155 14.01 -5.62 13.24
CA THR A 155 15.01 -6.70 13.12
C THR A 155 15.12 -7.58 14.36
N ASP A 156 14.64 -7.11 15.49
CA ASP A 156 14.65 -7.75 16.81
C ASP A 156 13.31 -8.35 17.22
N ALA A 157 12.28 -8.23 16.38
CA ALA A 157 10.98 -8.80 16.68
C ALA A 157 11.03 -10.33 16.80
N PRO A 158 10.38 -10.92 17.82
CA PRO A 158 10.24 -12.37 17.92
C PRO A 158 9.58 -12.96 16.67
N GLY A 159 10.27 -13.83 15.97
CA GLY A 159 9.77 -14.46 14.73
C GLY A 159 9.97 -13.63 13.46
N ALA A 160 10.65 -12.51 13.53
CA ALA A 160 11.02 -11.75 12.34
C ALA A 160 11.84 -12.62 11.38
N CYS A 161 11.39 -12.69 10.12
CA CYS A 161 12.20 -13.28 9.06
C CYS A 161 13.41 -12.37 8.84
N LYS A 162 14.57 -12.84 9.23
CA LYS A 162 15.81 -12.19 8.81
C LYS A 162 15.90 -12.37 7.31
N ALA A 163 15.89 -11.27 6.57
CA ALA A 163 16.18 -11.33 5.14
C ALA A 163 17.51 -12.07 4.97
N ALA A 164 17.52 -13.10 4.14
CA ALA A 164 18.75 -13.81 3.83
C ALA A 164 19.74 -12.81 3.22
N PRO A 165 21.03 -12.85 3.60
CA PRO A 165 22.01 -12.00 2.96
C PRO A 165 22.00 -12.27 1.47
N LEU A 166 21.78 -11.21 0.68
CA LEU A 166 21.69 -11.31 -0.76
C LEU A 166 23.05 -11.62 -1.37
N PRO A 167 23.16 -12.64 -2.22
CA PRO A 167 24.40 -12.93 -2.95
C PRO A 167 24.59 -11.99 -4.16
N LEU A 168 24.08 -10.77 -4.13
CA LEU A 168 24.16 -9.84 -5.23
C LEU A 168 25.31 -8.88 -5.03
N ALA A 169 26.38 -9.06 -5.81
CA ALA A 169 27.30 -7.98 -6.09
C ALA A 169 26.53 -6.91 -6.88
N LEU A 170 26.25 -5.77 -6.26
CA LEU A 170 25.76 -4.60 -6.97
C LEU A 170 26.90 -4.06 -7.82
N GLU A 171 26.69 -3.93 -9.12
CA GLU A 171 27.71 -3.41 -10.05
C GLU A 171 28.02 -1.94 -9.79
N GLU A 172 27.12 -1.19 -9.13
CA GLU A 172 27.31 0.20 -8.75
C GLU A 172 26.82 0.43 -7.30
N PRO A 173 27.58 1.17 -6.48
CA PRO A 173 27.09 1.56 -5.14
C PRO A 173 25.91 2.53 -5.28
N PRO A 174 24.92 2.48 -4.38
CA PRO A 174 23.81 3.43 -4.37
C PRO A 174 24.34 4.87 -4.18
N LEU A 175 23.78 5.79 -4.97
CA LEU A 175 24.20 7.20 -4.99
C LEU A 175 23.83 7.96 -3.70
N VAL A 176 22.83 7.46 -2.95
CA VAL A 176 22.38 8.06 -1.69
C VAL A 176 22.08 6.94 -0.70
N THR A 177 22.65 7.05 0.50
CA THR A 177 22.59 5.98 1.50
C THR A 177 21.47 6.11 2.54
N THR A 178 20.99 7.30 2.77
CA THR A 178 19.85 7.66 3.63
C THR A 178 19.53 9.13 3.36
N PRO A 179 18.33 9.63 3.62
CA PRO A 179 18.11 11.06 3.63
C PRO A 179 19.17 11.73 4.51
N ASP A 180 19.86 12.77 4.00
CA ASP A 180 20.94 13.47 4.70
C ASP A 180 20.60 13.95 6.12
N ASN A 181 19.31 13.94 6.47
CA ASN A 181 18.75 14.35 7.76
C ASN A 181 18.04 13.22 8.51
N ALA A 182 18.23 11.95 8.12
CA ALA A 182 17.61 10.85 8.86
C ALA A 182 18.16 10.80 10.29
N PRO A 183 17.30 10.74 11.32
CA PRO A 183 17.76 10.62 12.70
C PRO A 183 18.55 9.32 12.89
N GLU A 184 19.48 9.33 13.86
CA GLU A 184 20.16 8.12 14.27
C GLU A 184 19.14 7.07 14.67
N GLY A 185 19.21 5.86 14.04
CA GLY A 185 18.20 4.81 14.23
C GLY A 185 16.97 4.96 13.32
N TYR A 186 17.08 5.65 12.19
CA TYR A 186 16.01 5.73 11.21
C TYR A 186 15.49 4.34 10.82
N TYR A 187 14.19 4.21 10.80
CA TYR A 187 13.46 3.01 10.39
C TYR A 187 12.24 3.38 9.55
N GLN A 188 11.78 2.45 8.72
CA GLN A 188 10.52 2.64 8.02
C GLN A 188 9.35 2.54 9.01
N HIS A 189 8.42 3.46 8.90
CA HIS A 189 7.16 3.48 9.66
C HIS A 189 5.98 3.63 8.70
N VAL A 190 4.76 3.55 9.21
CA VAL A 190 3.54 3.79 8.44
C VAL A 190 3.55 5.23 7.91
N PRO A 191 3.55 5.46 6.58
CA PRO A 191 3.57 6.81 6.03
C PRO A 191 2.18 7.45 5.98
N LEU A 192 2.11 8.77 5.85
CA LEU A 192 0.90 9.46 5.43
C LEU A 192 0.62 9.20 3.95
N PHE A 193 -0.64 9.24 3.58
CA PHE A 193 -1.03 9.18 2.17
C PHE A 193 -0.58 10.42 1.38
N SER A 194 -0.28 11.51 2.05
CA SER A 194 0.21 12.77 1.45
C SER A 194 1.72 12.81 1.21
N ASP A 195 2.49 11.87 1.76
CA ASP A 195 3.94 11.78 1.60
C ASP A 195 4.33 11.24 0.22
#